data_5f8145a8764ad2eba979cc6886c95065
#
_entry.id   5f8145a8764ad2eba979cc6886c95065
#
_cell.length_a   1.000
_cell.length_b   1.000
_cell.length_c   1.000
_cell.angle_alpha   90.00
_cell.angle_beta   90.00
_cell.angle_gamma   90.00
#
_symmetry.space_group_name_H-M   'P 1'
#
loop_
_entity.id
_entity.type
_entity.pdbx_description
1 polymer ?
#
loop_
_entity_poly.entity_id
_entity_poly.type
_entity_poly.pdbx_seq_one_letter_code
_entity_poly.pdbx_strand_id
1 'polypeptide(L)'
;MSDGGSAPARRRVCSALAACGVSPLALVLTLILTLVSGCSKPPAPLPNDAYIWQRKWTPSVTSAIAQSSGFVQTWHVLAAEKDSKDDWTLISPDWATLAATRAPVTAVVRIDGQLGDLTTLPIARIVKLADDWKQHGITLAAIEIDHDCATSRLAGYTRFLATLRAQLDPAIKLTITALPAWLGSPALDALLAHADEAVLQVHAVMNPAQGLFDPTQARAWLREFAQHTKHPWRVALPTYGTRVTWGDDGRVAGIESERPMLLANGFAQGVAHELVAQPEQISAFVTRIERDALPGLTGIVWFRLPTDADDRAWSLGTWRAVLTRAPLIAAISADAHQSAQQPGLFDVSLVSGGNTDAPLPAVIRTDASCEAADGINGYALDYDAHGMLLRRVQPGLLRAGMRRDIGWLRCGGVDNKKVSVRVEP
;
A
#
# COMPACT_ATOMS: atom_id res chain seq x y z
N MET A 1 21.20 -75.28 69.52
CA MET A 1 20.36 -76.47 69.40
C MET A 1 19.17 -76.17 68.52
N SER A 2 19.02 -76.98 67.49
CA SER A 2 17.86 -77.19 66.60
C SER A 2 17.23 -75.98 65.95
N ASP A 3 17.48 -75.75 64.72
CA ASP A 3 16.94 -76.36 63.48
C ASP A 3 15.48 -76.04 63.22
N GLY A 4 15.25 -75.58 62.07
CA GLY A 4 13.91 -75.37 61.50
C GLY A 4 13.90 -74.58 60.21
N GLY A 5 14.37 -75.26 59.14
CA GLY A 5 14.25 -74.68 57.81
C GLY A 5 12.82 -74.72 57.29
N SER A 6 12.45 -73.75 56.52
CA SER A 6 11.24 -73.75 55.66
C SER A 6 11.54 -73.07 54.33
N ALA A 7 11.29 -73.79 53.25
CA ALA A 7 11.49 -73.44 51.88
C ALA A 7 10.47 -72.36 51.41
N PRO A 8 10.80 -71.55 50.46
CA PRO A 8 9.89 -70.51 49.95
C PRO A 8 8.93 -71.06 48.90
N ALA A 9 7.67 -70.71 49.09
CA ALA A 9 6.58 -71.00 48.16
C ALA A 9 6.70 -70.10 46.87
N ARG A 10 6.81 -70.75 45.70
CA ARG A 10 6.74 -70.13 44.39
C ARG A 10 5.31 -69.62 44.17
N ARG A 11 5.16 -68.28 44.17
CA ARG A 11 3.96 -67.64 43.62
C ARG A 11 4.09 -67.60 42.10
N ARG A 12 3.20 -68.31 41.42
CA ARG A 12 2.91 -68.12 39.97
C ARG A 12 2.21 -66.81 39.76
N VAL A 13 2.86 -65.89 39.07
CA VAL A 13 2.21 -64.67 38.54
C VAL A 13 1.55 -65.05 37.21
N CYS A 14 0.27 -65.14 37.22
CA CYS A 14 -0.51 -65.22 35.97
C CYS A 14 -0.51 -63.85 35.30
N SER A 15 0.26 -63.72 34.21
CA SER A 15 0.20 -62.56 33.31
C SER A 15 -1.08 -62.63 32.49
N ALA A 16 -2.10 -61.89 32.87
CA ALA A 16 -3.25 -61.63 32.02
C ALA A 16 -2.90 -60.54 30.97
N LEU A 17 -2.49 -60.95 29.80
CA LEU A 17 -2.45 -60.11 28.61
C LEU A 17 -3.92 -59.85 28.18
N ALA A 18 -4.46 -58.68 28.57
CA ALA A 18 -5.68 -58.14 27.98
C ALA A 18 -5.35 -57.69 26.55
N ALA A 19 -5.67 -58.51 25.59
CA ALA A 19 -5.70 -58.11 24.18
C ALA A 19 -6.78 -57.05 23.97
N CYS A 20 -6.38 -55.76 23.91
CA CYS A 20 -7.25 -54.68 23.37
C CYS A 20 -7.46 -54.98 21.89
N GLY A 21 -8.55 -55.63 21.56
CA GLY A 21 -9.02 -55.84 20.20
C GLY A 21 -9.46 -54.49 19.61
N VAL A 22 -8.49 -53.80 19.00
CA VAL A 22 -8.84 -52.63 18.15
C VAL A 22 -9.50 -53.19 16.91
N SER A 23 -10.81 -52.94 16.75
CA SER A 23 -11.57 -53.39 15.58
C SER A 23 -10.89 -52.87 14.30
N PRO A 24 -10.67 -53.69 13.26
CA PRO A 24 -10.10 -53.23 12.01
C PRO A 24 -10.89 -52.07 11.39
N LEU A 25 -12.18 -51.96 11.73
CA LEU A 25 -13.05 -50.86 11.35
C LEU A 25 -12.59 -49.51 11.98
N ALA A 26 -12.12 -49.53 13.23
CA ALA A 26 -11.60 -48.32 13.91
C ALA A 26 -10.26 -47.86 13.34
N LEU A 27 -9.42 -48.79 12.88
CA LEU A 27 -8.14 -48.48 12.22
C LEU A 27 -8.37 -47.89 10.80
N VAL A 28 -9.34 -48.39 10.05
CA VAL A 28 -9.72 -47.87 8.73
C VAL A 28 -10.39 -46.48 8.89
N LEU A 29 -11.21 -46.28 9.90
CA LEU A 29 -11.85 -44.98 10.15
C LEU A 29 -10.83 -43.91 10.56
N THR A 30 -9.82 -44.24 11.39
CA THR A 30 -8.73 -43.31 11.73
C THR A 30 -7.82 -43.03 10.53
N LEU A 31 -7.56 -44.01 9.68
CA LEU A 31 -6.77 -43.81 8.45
C LEU A 31 -7.52 -42.93 7.43
N ILE A 32 -8.85 -43.10 7.31
CA ILE A 32 -9.69 -42.24 6.44
C ILE A 32 -9.77 -40.82 7.01
N LEU A 33 -9.87 -40.61 8.34
CA LEU A 33 -9.83 -39.27 8.93
C LEU A 33 -8.49 -38.56 8.77
N THR A 34 -7.37 -39.28 8.75
CA THR A 34 -6.05 -38.67 8.50
C THR A 34 -5.79 -38.36 7.03
N LEU A 35 -6.45 -39.06 6.10
CA LEU A 35 -6.37 -38.77 4.66
C LEU A 35 -7.25 -37.59 4.25
N VAL A 36 -8.25 -37.21 5.04
CA VAL A 36 -9.11 -36.02 4.80
C VAL A 36 -8.46 -34.75 5.38
N SER A 37 -7.37 -34.85 6.13
CA SER A 37 -6.51 -33.69 6.45
C SER A 37 -5.75 -33.28 5.18
N GLY A 38 -6.50 -33.06 4.09
CA GLY A 38 -5.98 -32.57 2.82
C GLY A 38 -5.24 -31.27 3.09
N CYS A 39 -4.00 -31.18 2.64
CA CYS A 39 -3.27 -29.93 2.49
C CYS A 39 -4.20 -28.96 1.76
N SER A 40 -4.91 -28.12 2.48
CA SER A 40 -5.63 -27.01 1.88
C SER A 40 -4.57 -26.17 1.18
N LYS A 41 -4.62 -26.20 -0.16
CA LYS A 41 -3.76 -25.35 -0.97
C LYS A 41 -3.88 -23.92 -0.41
N PRO A 42 -2.75 -23.24 -0.16
CA PRO A 42 -2.84 -21.84 0.29
C PRO A 42 -3.78 -21.08 -0.65
N PRO A 43 -4.64 -20.21 -0.12
CA PRO A 43 -5.53 -19.41 -0.97
C PRO A 43 -4.69 -18.68 -2.01
N ALA A 44 -5.20 -18.59 -3.24
CA ALA A 44 -4.53 -17.85 -4.29
C ALA A 44 -4.39 -16.37 -3.85
N PRO A 45 -3.26 -15.71 -4.17
CA PRO A 45 -3.10 -14.30 -3.88
C PRO A 45 -4.24 -13.47 -4.48
N LEU A 46 -4.71 -12.48 -3.72
CA LEU A 46 -5.70 -11.54 -4.21
C LEU A 46 -5.15 -10.76 -5.41
N PRO A 47 -5.94 -10.60 -6.48
CA PRO A 47 -5.59 -9.75 -7.62
C PRO A 47 -5.28 -8.31 -7.18
N ASN A 48 -4.38 -7.66 -7.93
CA ASN A 48 -3.99 -6.29 -7.67
C ASN A 48 -4.51 -5.38 -8.79
N ASP A 49 -5.29 -4.38 -8.42
CA ASP A 49 -5.66 -3.26 -9.25
C ASP A 49 -4.99 -1.99 -8.74
N ALA A 50 -5.00 -0.90 -9.48
CA ALA A 50 -4.39 0.35 -9.02
C ALA A 50 -5.14 1.58 -9.53
N TYR A 51 -5.22 2.60 -8.66
CA TYR A 51 -5.69 3.91 -9.04
C TYR A 51 -4.59 4.72 -9.73
N ILE A 52 -4.92 5.27 -10.90
CA ILE A 52 -4.19 6.37 -11.52
C ILE A 52 -4.93 7.65 -11.13
N TRP A 53 -4.41 8.33 -10.09
CA TRP A 53 -5.09 9.48 -9.48
C TRP A 53 -4.55 10.83 -9.95
N GLN A 54 -3.53 10.78 -10.81
CA GLN A 54 -2.84 11.96 -11.32
C GLN A 54 -3.71 12.71 -12.34
N ARG A 55 -3.97 13.99 -12.08
CA ARG A 55 -4.71 14.88 -12.98
C ARG A 55 -3.94 15.27 -14.24
N LYS A 56 -2.61 15.13 -14.18
CA LYS A 56 -1.72 15.39 -15.33
C LYS A 56 -0.89 14.14 -15.61
N TRP A 57 -0.97 13.66 -16.82
CA TRP A 57 -0.21 12.51 -17.30
C TRP A 57 1.17 12.95 -17.77
N THR A 58 2.14 12.93 -16.87
CA THR A 58 3.54 13.27 -17.11
C THR A 58 4.33 12.02 -17.56
N PRO A 59 5.54 12.15 -18.10
CA PRO A 59 6.42 11.01 -18.39
C PRO A 59 6.63 10.07 -17.19
N SER A 60 6.63 10.60 -15.97
CA SER A 60 6.72 9.78 -14.76
C SER A 60 5.50 8.87 -14.57
N VAL A 61 4.29 9.36 -14.87
CA VAL A 61 3.06 8.56 -14.81
C VAL A 61 3.06 7.48 -15.88
N THR A 62 3.34 7.84 -17.13
CA THR A 62 3.35 6.86 -18.25
C THR A 62 4.41 5.80 -18.07
N SER A 63 5.59 6.16 -17.56
CA SER A 63 6.66 5.22 -17.20
C SER A 63 6.23 4.27 -16.07
N ALA A 64 5.58 4.78 -15.02
CA ALA A 64 5.08 3.97 -13.91
C ALA A 64 4.02 2.95 -14.37
N ILE A 65 3.10 3.34 -15.25
CA ILE A 65 2.10 2.44 -15.86
C ILE A 65 2.80 1.34 -16.65
N ALA A 66 3.72 1.70 -17.55
CA ALA A 66 4.43 0.75 -18.40
C ALA A 66 5.21 -0.29 -17.56
N GLN A 67 5.89 0.15 -16.49
CA GLN A 67 6.64 -0.73 -15.58
C GLN A 67 5.74 -1.62 -14.72
N SER A 68 4.48 -1.28 -14.55
CA SER A 68 3.54 -1.97 -13.65
C SER A 68 2.47 -2.80 -14.36
N SER A 69 2.36 -2.69 -15.69
CA SER A 69 1.30 -3.34 -16.49
C SER A 69 1.23 -4.87 -16.33
N GLY A 70 2.36 -5.52 -16.02
CA GLY A 70 2.40 -6.99 -15.78
C GLY A 70 1.90 -7.42 -14.38
N PHE A 71 1.63 -6.48 -13.47
CA PHE A 71 1.26 -6.74 -12.07
C PHE A 71 -0.13 -6.22 -11.72
N VAL A 72 -0.65 -5.26 -12.48
CA VAL A 72 -1.96 -4.63 -12.29
C VAL A 72 -2.95 -5.29 -13.25
N GLN A 73 -4.08 -5.77 -12.70
CA GLN A 73 -5.12 -6.41 -13.50
C GLN A 73 -6.13 -5.42 -14.06
N THR A 74 -6.53 -4.41 -13.27
CA THR A 74 -7.47 -3.36 -13.69
C THR A 74 -6.92 -2.00 -13.29
N TRP A 75 -7.01 -1.03 -14.20
CA TRP A 75 -6.65 0.35 -13.92
C TRP A 75 -7.91 1.14 -13.55
N HIS A 76 -7.92 1.74 -12.36
CA HIS A 76 -8.94 2.69 -11.93
C HIS A 76 -8.43 4.11 -12.20
N VAL A 77 -8.96 4.75 -13.23
CA VAL A 77 -8.42 5.99 -13.78
C VAL A 77 -9.32 7.16 -13.43
N LEU A 78 -8.79 8.16 -12.74
CA LEU A 78 -9.50 9.41 -12.48
C LEU A 78 -9.87 10.06 -13.83
N ALA A 79 -11.15 10.04 -14.16
CA ALA A 79 -11.70 10.51 -15.44
C ALA A 79 -12.38 11.86 -15.35
N ALA A 80 -13.02 12.14 -14.21
CA ALA A 80 -13.72 13.39 -13.97
C ALA A 80 -13.77 13.73 -12.48
N GLU A 81 -13.84 15.01 -12.20
CA GLU A 81 -14.07 15.55 -10.85
C GLU A 81 -15.20 16.55 -10.87
N LYS A 82 -16.08 16.46 -9.86
CA LYS A 82 -17.14 17.41 -9.56
C LYS A 82 -16.88 18.01 -8.20
N ASP A 83 -16.56 19.28 -8.17
CA ASP A 83 -16.30 19.99 -6.93
C ASP A 83 -17.55 20.57 -6.28
N SER A 84 -17.43 21.09 -5.06
CA SER A 84 -18.51 21.72 -4.30
C SER A 84 -18.94 23.09 -4.87
N LYS A 85 -18.15 23.67 -5.78
CA LYS A 85 -18.46 24.95 -6.45
C LYS A 85 -19.23 24.78 -7.76
N ASP A 86 -19.65 23.56 -8.06
CA ASP A 86 -20.36 23.15 -9.27
C ASP A 86 -19.49 23.07 -10.54
N ASP A 87 -18.15 23.09 -10.39
CA ASP A 87 -17.24 22.88 -11.51
C ASP A 87 -17.12 21.38 -11.85
N TRP A 88 -17.14 21.10 -13.14
CA TRP A 88 -16.94 19.77 -13.70
C TRP A 88 -15.65 19.75 -14.51
N THR A 89 -14.66 19.02 -14.03
CA THR A 89 -13.35 18.90 -14.67
C THR A 89 -13.19 17.50 -15.27
N LEU A 90 -12.92 17.43 -16.57
CA LEU A 90 -12.53 16.17 -17.22
C LEU A 90 -11.01 16.02 -17.19
N ILE A 91 -10.55 14.82 -16.89
CA ILE A 91 -9.13 14.45 -16.90
C ILE A 91 -8.88 13.59 -18.14
N SER A 92 -8.00 14.07 -19.03
CA SER A 92 -7.62 13.33 -20.23
C SER A 92 -6.39 12.46 -19.92
N PRO A 93 -6.50 11.12 -20.02
CA PRO A 93 -5.34 10.24 -19.88
C PRO A 93 -4.44 10.30 -21.13
N ASP A 94 -3.24 9.75 -21.00
CA ASP A 94 -2.45 9.35 -22.18
C ASP A 94 -3.06 8.06 -22.76
N TRP A 95 -3.89 8.23 -23.78
CA TRP A 95 -4.66 7.15 -24.39
C TRP A 95 -3.79 6.03 -24.92
N ALA A 96 -2.63 6.35 -25.50
CA ALA A 96 -1.72 5.37 -26.09
C ALA A 96 -1.09 4.50 -24.99
N THR A 97 -0.63 5.12 -23.91
CA THR A 97 -0.07 4.39 -22.76
C THR A 97 -1.13 3.48 -22.13
N LEU A 98 -2.33 3.97 -21.93
CA LEU A 98 -3.41 3.19 -21.32
C LEU A 98 -3.82 1.99 -22.19
N ALA A 99 -4.02 2.22 -23.50
CA ALA A 99 -4.34 1.17 -24.45
C ALA A 99 -3.24 0.09 -24.55
N ALA A 100 -1.97 0.49 -24.45
CA ALA A 100 -0.83 -0.43 -24.49
C ALA A 100 -0.83 -1.44 -23.33
N THR A 101 -1.46 -1.12 -22.20
CA THR A 101 -1.55 -2.05 -21.07
C THR A 101 -2.41 -3.27 -21.36
N ARG A 102 -3.40 -3.14 -22.26
CA ARG A 102 -4.43 -4.15 -22.58
C ARG A 102 -5.25 -4.63 -21.38
N ALA A 103 -5.10 -4.00 -20.23
CA ALA A 103 -5.85 -4.31 -19.03
C ALA A 103 -7.24 -3.66 -19.08
N PRO A 104 -8.25 -4.23 -18.41
CA PRO A 104 -9.52 -3.57 -18.18
C PRO A 104 -9.34 -2.20 -17.51
N VAL A 105 -10.24 -1.26 -17.83
CA VAL A 105 -10.19 0.08 -17.28
C VAL A 105 -11.52 0.43 -16.63
N THR A 106 -11.45 0.96 -15.43
CA THR A 106 -12.55 1.58 -14.69
C THR A 106 -12.35 3.09 -14.70
N ALA A 107 -13.31 3.84 -15.23
CA ALA A 107 -13.29 5.30 -15.17
C ALA A 107 -13.84 5.77 -13.82
N VAL A 108 -13.04 6.51 -13.07
CA VAL A 108 -13.42 7.02 -11.75
C VAL A 108 -13.96 8.45 -11.90
N VAL A 109 -15.15 8.67 -11.38
CA VAL A 109 -15.79 9.98 -11.27
C VAL A 109 -15.79 10.38 -9.79
N ARG A 110 -14.94 11.33 -9.44
CA ARG A 110 -14.90 11.89 -8.11
C ARG A 110 -15.94 12.98 -7.93
N ILE A 111 -16.76 12.84 -6.89
CA ILE A 111 -17.75 13.84 -6.48
C ILE A 111 -17.40 14.33 -5.09
N ASP A 112 -17.24 15.64 -4.91
CA ASP A 112 -16.92 16.23 -3.61
C ASP A 112 -17.96 15.79 -2.56
N GLY A 113 -17.49 15.23 -1.44
CA GLY A 113 -18.34 14.76 -0.35
C GLY A 113 -19.18 15.84 0.33
N GLN A 114 -18.83 17.13 0.14
CA GLN A 114 -19.60 18.25 0.64
C GLN A 114 -20.79 18.61 -0.25
N LEU A 115 -20.85 18.09 -1.50
CA LEU A 115 -21.98 18.32 -2.39
C LEU A 115 -23.25 17.70 -1.79
N GLY A 116 -24.21 18.55 -1.41
CA GLY A 116 -25.39 18.14 -0.64
C GLY A 116 -26.48 17.51 -1.47
N ASP A 117 -26.70 18.04 -2.67
CA ASP A 117 -27.77 17.62 -3.59
C ASP A 117 -27.17 16.98 -4.85
N LEU A 118 -27.30 15.67 -4.96
CA LEU A 118 -26.83 14.90 -6.11
C LEU A 118 -27.87 14.87 -7.27
N THR A 119 -29.08 15.41 -7.07
CA THR A 119 -30.13 15.41 -8.11
C THR A 119 -29.80 16.38 -9.25
N THR A 120 -28.95 17.36 -8.98
CA THR A 120 -28.47 18.34 -9.97
C THR A 120 -27.30 17.83 -10.79
N LEU A 121 -26.74 16.67 -10.44
CA LEU A 121 -25.60 16.11 -11.16
C LEU A 121 -25.97 15.75 -12.60
N PRO A 122 -25.13 16.12 -13.57
CA PRO A 122 -25.37 15.81 -14.95
C PRO A 122 -25.08 14.34 -15.27
N ILE A 123 -25.98 13.44 -14.90
CA ILE A 123 -25.85 11.98 -15.13
C ILE A 123 -25.47 11.69 -16.59
N ALA A 124 -26.06 12.43 -17.54
CA ALA A 124 -25.74 12.31 -18.96
C ALA A 124 -24.25 12.53 -19.27
N ARG A 125 -23.52 13.36 -18.50
CA ARG A 125 -22.07 13.54 -18.66
C ARG A 125 -21.30 12.31 -18.16
N ILE A 126 -21.77 11.67 -17.10
CA ILE A 126 -21.14 10.43 -16.57
C ILE A 126 -21.36 9.29 -17.57
N VAL A 127 -22.57 9.13 -18.07
CA VAL A 127 -22.91 8.11 -19.08
C VAL A 127 -22.08 8.32 -20.36
N LYS A 128 -21.96 9.58 -20.80
CA LYS A 128 -21.17 9.92 -22.00
C LYS A 128 -19.68 9.58 -21.90
N LEU A 129 -19.11 9.47 -20.69
CA LEU A 129 -17.69 9.06 -20.54
C LEU A 129 -17.40 7.74 -21.26
N ALA A 130 -18.32 6.79 -21.22
CA ALA A 130 -18.12 5.49 -21.88
C ALA A 130 -17.96 5.62 -23.39
N ASP A 131 -18.78 6.45 -24.03
CA ASP A 131 -18.68 6.71 -25.47
C ASP A 131 -17.42 7.51 -25.82
N ASP A 132 -17.10 8.53 -25.03
CA ASP A 132 -15.91 9.36 -25.22
C ASP A 132 -14.63 8.52 -25.10
N TRP A 133 -14.54 7.63 -24.13
CA TRP A 133 -13.39 6.74 -23.96
C TRP A 133 -13.29 5.70 -25.08
N LYS A 134 -14.43 5.16 -25.53
CA LYS A 134 -14.48 4.24 -26.66
C LYS A 134 -13.97 4.88 -27.95
N GLN A 135 -14.26 6.17 -28.20
CA GLN A 135 -13.73 6.90 -29.34
C GLN A 135 -12.20 6.99 -29.32
N HIS A 136 -11.58 6.91 -28.16
CA HIS A 136 -10.12 6.86 -27.97
C HIS A 136 -9.58 5.42 -27.88
N GLY A 137 -10.38 4.41 -28.23
CA GLY A 137 -9.98 3.00 -28.25
C GLY A 137 -10.01 2.29 -26.90
N ILE A 138 -10.59 2.90 -25.85
CA ILE A 138 -10.72 2.29 -24.52
C ILE A 138 -12.17 1.92 -24.26
N THR A 139 -12.45 0.62 -24.17
CA THR A 139 -13.75 0.14 -23.70
C THR A 139 -13.73 0.03 -22.18
N LEU A 140 -14.59 0.78 -21.50
CA LEU A 140 -14.67 0.77 -20.05
C LEU A 140 -15.28 -0.55 -19.55
N ALA A 141 -14.64 -1.16 -18.56
CA ALA A 141 -15.18 -2.30 -17.80
C ALA A 141 -16.18 -1.82 -16.74
N ALA A 142 -15.93 -0.66 -16.15
CA ALA A 142 -16.78 -0.06 -15.13
C ALA A 142 -16.69 1.47 -15.14
N ILE A 143 -17.72 2.11 -14.56
CA ILE A 143 -17.66 3.47 -14.06
C ILE A 143 -17.75 3.38 -12.53
N GLU A 144 -16.80 4.02 -11.86
CA GLU A 144 -16.72 4.08 -10.40
C GLU A 144 -17.08 5.48 -9.91
N ILE A 145 -17.98 5.55 -8.94
CA ILE A 145 -18.33 6.79 -8.26
C ILE A 145 -17.60 6.88 -6.94
N ASP A 146 -16.69 7.83 -6.84
CA ASP A 146 -15.95 8.17 -5.62
C ASP A 146 -16.61 9.40 -4.96
N HIS A 147 -17.48 9.14 -3.97
CA HIS A 147 -18.24 10.19 -3.27
C HIS A 147 -18.14 10.02 -1.76
N ASP A 148 -17.16 10.66 -1.16
CA ASP A 148 -16.86 10.60 0.28
C ASP A 148 -17.88 11.41 1.12
N CYS A 149 -19.16 11.09 1.03
CA CYS A 149 -20.21 11.84 1.70
C CYS A 149 -20.37 11.46 3.18
N ALA A 150 -20.96 12.38 3.96
CA ALA A 150 -21.37 12.09 5.31
C ALA A 150 -22.42 10.98 5.35
N THR A 151 -22.41 10.14 6.40
CA THR A 151 -23.34 9.01 6.60
C THR A 151 -24.82 9.43 6.47
N SER A 152 -25.16 10.64 6.91
CA SER A 152 -26.53 11.16 6.80
C SER A 152 -27.00 11.40 5.35
N ARG A 153 -26.09 11.39 4.37
CA ARG A 153 -26.40 11.63 2.93
C ARG A 153 -26.55 10.33 2.13
N LEU A 154 -26.35 9.16 2.72
CA LEU A 154 -26.37 7.87 2.01
C LEU A 154 -27.71 7.65 1.27
N ALA A 155 -28.86 8.04 1.84
CA ALA A 155 -30.14 7.91 1.15
C ALA A 155 -30.25 8.75 -0.15
N GLY A 156 -29.60 9.93 -0.18
CA GLY A 156 -29.48 10.75 -1.39
C GLY A 156 -28.57 10.10 -2.42
N TYR A 157 -27.45 9.56 -1.95
CA TYR A 157 -26.49 8.85 -2.79
C TYR A 157 -27.10 7.58 -3.41
N THR A 158 -27.89 6.81 -2.64
CA THR A 158 -28.64 5.63 -3.13
C THR A 158 -29.56 6.00 -4.30
N ARG A 159 -30.33 7.09 -4.18
CA ARG A 159 -31.21 7.55 -5.27
C ARG A 159 -30.43 7.96 -6.52
N PHE A 160 -29.30 8.63 -6.35
CA PHE A 160 -28.41 9.00 -7.44
C PHE A 160 -27.88 7.74 -8.16
N LEU A 161 -27.36 6.74 -7.44
CA LEU A 161 -26.86 5.49 -8.04
C LEU A 161 -27.98 4.74 -8.79
N ALA A 162 -29.19 4.67 -8.23
CA ALA A 162 -30.33 4.06 -8.90
C ALA A 162 -30.64 4.75 -10.24
N THR A 163 -30.62 6.07 -10.26
CA THR A 163 -30.84 6.85 -11.47
C THR A 163 -29.73 6.70 -12.50
N LEU A 164 -28.47 6.67 -12.04
CA LEU A 164 -27.30 6.45 -12.90
C LEU A 164 -27.33 5.04 -13.50
N ARG A 165 -27.58 3.99 -12.67
CA ARG A 165 -27.68 2.60 -13.15
C ARG A 165 -28.73 2.42 -14.24
N ALA A 166 -29.89 3.10 -14.11
CA ALA A 166 -30.97 3.02 -15.10
C ALA A 166 -30.60 3.63 -16.46
N GLN A 167 -29.58 4.49 -16.54
CA GLN A 167 -29.15 5.16 -17.75
C GLN A 167 -27.81 4.62 -18.29
N LEU A 168 -27.06 3.90 -17.49
CA LEU A 168 -25.77 3.33 -17.89
C LEU A 168 -25.97 2.03 -18.67
N ASP A 169 -25.19 1.81 -19.72
CA ASP A 169 -25.17 0.56 -20.46
C ASP A 169 -25.01 -0.64 -19.50
N PRO A 170 -25.90 -1.66 -19.58
CA PRO A 170 -25.82 -2.84 -18.73
C PRO A 170 -24.49 -3.60 -18.83
N ALA A 171 -23.75 -3.47 -19.92
CA ALA A 171 -22.44 -4.08 -20.09
C ALA A 171 -21.34 -3.40 -19.26
N ILE A 172 -21.57 -2.17 -18.81
CA ILE A 172 -20.64 -1.39 -17.99
C ILE A 172 -21.04 -1.52 -16.52
N LYS A 173 -20.15 -2.03 -15.70
CA LYS A 173 -20.39 -2.14 -14.25
C LYS A 173 -20.47 -0.76 -13.61
N LEU A 174 -21.33 -0.60 -12.63
CA LEU A 174 -21.36 0.54 -11.73
C LEU A 174 -20.67 0.15 -10.43
N THR A 175 -19.57 0.79 -10.11
CA THR A 175 -18.82 0.56 -8.87
C THR A 175 -18.81 1.80 -7.99
N ILE A 176 -18.58 1.64 -6.72
CA ILE A 176 -18.47 2.76 -5.77
C ILE A 176 -17.29 2.59 -4.82
N THR A 177 -16.71 3.69 -4.40
CA THR A 177 -15.89 3.74 -3.19
C THR A 177 -16.79 3.74 -1.96
N ALA A 178 -16.44 2.97 -0.94
CA ALA A 178 -17.17 2.92 0.32
C ALA A 178 -16.24 3.30 1.49
N LEU A 179 -16.80 3.94 2.50
CA LEU A 179 -16.07 4.43 3.67
C LEU A 179 -16.39 3.62 4.93
N PRO A 180 -15.42 3.34 5.80
CA PRO A 180 -15.66 2.73 7.11
C PRO A 180 -16.65 3.51 7.98
N ALA A 181 -16.74 4.83 7.81
CA ALA A 181 -17.69 5.68 8.52
C ALA A 181 -19.16 5.32 8.26
N TRP A 182 -19.44 4.58 7.21
CA TRP A 182 -20.81 4.17 6.84
C TRP A 182 -21.24 2.84 7.45
N LEU A 183 -20.32 2.04 8.01
CA LEU A 183 -20.57 0.67 8.47
C LEU A 183 -21.71 0.58 9.50
N GLY A 184 -21.80 1.51 10.44
CA GLY A 184 -22.90 1.55 11.40
C GLY A 184 -24.24 2.08 10.85
N SER A 185 -24.34 2.39 9.55
CA SER A 185 -25.57 2.97 8.98
C SER A 185 -26.52 1.93 8.43
N PRO A 186 -27.81 1.95 8.81
CA PRO A 186 -28.81 1.07 8.21
C PRO A 186 -29.08 1.35 6.71
N ALA A 187 -28.58 2.48 6.18
CA ALA A 187 -28.72 2.83 4.77
C ALA A 187 -27.62 2.22 3.89
N LEU A 188 -26.57 1.61 4.47
CA LEU A 188 -25.43 1.10 3.71
C LEU A 188 -25.85 -0.06 2.79
N ASP A 189 -26.62 -1.01 3.27
CA ASP A 189 -27.07 -2.17 2.49
C ASP A 189 -27.88 -1.75 1.26
N ALA A 190 -28.75 -0.74 1.42
CA ALA A 190 -29.53 -0.19 0.33
C ALA A 190 -28.67 0.53 -0.70
N LEU A 191 -27.60 1.22 -0.27
CA LEU A 191 -26.63 1.84 -1.16
C LEU A 191 -25.88 0.77 -1.98
N LEU A 192 -25.32 -0.24 -1.30
CA LEU A 192 -24.52 -1.30 -1.92
C LEU A 192 -25.33 -2.15 -2.91
N ALA A 193 -26.64 -2.28 -2.70
CA ALA A 193 -27.54 -3.00 -3.61
C ALA A 193 -27.68 -2.35 -5.01
N HIS A 194 -27.29 -1.08 -5.17
CA HIS A 194 -27.29 -0.38 -6.46
C HIS A 194 -25.94 -0.38 -7.18
N ALA A 195 -24.89 -0.99 -6.58
CA ALA A 195 -23.58 -1.12 -7.17
C ALA A 195 -23.28 -2.58 -7.52
N ASP A 196 -22.66 -2.81 -8.67
CA ASP A 196 -22.22 -4.15 -9.08
C ASP A 196 -20.98 -4.61 -8.31
N GLU A 197 -20.16 -3.66 -7.83
CA GLU A 197 -18.98 -3.89 -7.02
C GLU A 197 -18.72 -2.67 -6.13
N ALA A 198 -18.05 -2.85 -4.98
CA ALA A 198 -17.61 -1.75 -4.13
C ALA A 198 -16.13 -1.86 -3.78
N VAL A 199 -15.47 -0.72 -3.55
CA VAL A 199 -14.10 -0.63 -3.07
C VAL A 199 -14.11 0.00 -1.68
N LEU A 200 -13.85 -0.79 -0.63
CA LEU A 200 -13.77 -0.26 0.74
C LEU A 200 -12.42 0.40 0.97
N GLN A 201 -12.42 1.71 1.22
CA GLN A 201 -11.21 2.45 1.61
C GLN A 201 -10.92 2.24 3.10
N VAL A 202 -9.80 1.60 3.42
CA VAL A 202 -9.36 1.40 4.81
C VAL A 202 -8.19 2.28 5.22
N HIS A 203 -7.82 3.22 4.36
CA HIS A 203 -6.83 4.25 4.57
C HIS A 203 -7.54 5.62 4.52
N ALA A 204 -8.13 6.04 5.57
CA ALA A 204 -8.72 7.36 5.62
C ALA A 204 -7.99 8.19 6.66
N VAL A 205 -7.59 9.40 6.30
CA VAL A 205 -7.11 10.40 7.26
C VAL A 205 -8.32 11.00 8.00
N MET A 206 -9.20 10.12 8.48
CA MET A 206 -10.35 10.54 9.30
C MET A 206 -9.90 11.04 10.66
N ASN A 207 -8.82 10.45 11.20
CA ASN A 207 -8.18 10.87 12.42
C ASN A 207 -6.66 10.79 12.23
N PRO A 208 -6.00 11.87 11.82
CA PRO A 208 -4.56 11.92 11.59
C PRO A 208 -3.71 11.50 12.80
N ALA A 209 -4.24 11.63 14.01
CA ALA A 209 -3.55 11.18 15.21
C ALA A 209 -3.37 9.65 15.29
N GLN A 210 -4.18 8.88 14.55
CA GLN A 210 -4.09 7.42 14.47
C GLN A 210 -3.18 6.93 13.33
N GLY A 211 -2.59 7.85 12.57
CA GLY A 211 -1.78 7.53 11.40
C GLY A 211 -2.59 7.38 10.12
N LEU A 212 -1.94 6.92 9.05
CA LEU A 212 -2.56 6.74 7.74
C LEU A 212 -3.27 5.38 7.60
N PHE A 213 -2.80 4.37 8.31
CA PHE A 213 -3.32 3.01 8.23
C PHE A 213 -3.13 2.27 9.56
N ASP A 214 -4.19 1.65 10.05
CA ASP A 214 -4.17 0.77 11.20
C ASP A 214 -4.66 -0.64 10.77
N PRO A 215 -3.79 -1.67 10.78
CA PRO A 215 -4.16 -3.02 10.31
C PRO A 215 -5.21 -3.70 11.18
N THR A 216 -5.29 -3.39 12.47
CA THR A 216 -6.27 -3.97 13.38
C THR A 216 -7.65 -3.42 13.07
N GLN A 217 -7.76 -2.10 12.98
CA GLN A 217 -8.98 -1.41 12.65
C GLN A 217 -9.45 -1.74 11.23
N ALA A 218 -8.55 -1.71 10.25
CA ALA A 218 -8.85 -2.08 8.88
C ALA A 218 -9.45 -3.50 8.79
N ARG A 219 -8.86 -4.46 9.49
CA ARG A 219 -9.36 -5.83 9.52
C ARG A 219 -10.74 -5.95 10.16
N ALA A 220 -11.04 -5.15 11.19
CA ALA A 220 -12.37 -5.08 11.79
C ALA A 220 -13.39 -4.56 10.76
N TRP A 221 -13.08 -3.46 10.08
CA TRP A 221 -13.93 -2.90 9.02
C TRP A 221 -14.18 -3.87 7.86
N LEU A 222 -13.17 -4.61 7.42
CA LEU A 222 -13.34 -5.60 6.35
C LEU A 222 -14.34 -6.70 6.74
N ARG A 223 -14.27 -7.19 7.99
CA ARG A 223 -15.17 -8.22 8.49
C ARG A 223 -16.61 -7.74 8.63
N GLU A 224 -16.76 -6.49 9.06
CA GLU A 224 -18.06 -5.85 9.16
C GLU A 224 -18.65 -5.59 7.77
N PHE A 225 -17.85 -5.02 6.85
CA PHE A 225 -18.28 -4.74 5.49
C PHE A 225 -18.74 -6.00 4.74
N ALA A 226 -18.06 -7.12 4.93
CA ALA A 226 -18.46 -8.40 4.34
C ALA A 226 -19.87 -8.86 4.72
N GLN A 227 -20.47 -8.29 5.76
CA GLN A 227 -21.84 -8.59 6.20
C GLN A 227 -22.88 -7.72 5.51
N HIS A 228 -22.46 -6.56 4.95
CA HIS A 228 -23.35 -5.56 4.33
C HIS A 228 -23.59 -5.79 2.85
N THR A 229 -22.72 -6.56 2.15
CA THR A 229 -22.85 -6.76 0.71
C THR A 229 -22.86 -8.23 0.32
N LYS A 230 -23.66 -8.55 -0.69
CA LYS A 230 -23.65 -9.85 -1.39
C LYS A 230 -22.90 -9.76 -2.74
N HIS A 231 -22.58 -8.55 -3.17
CA HIS A 231 -21.82 -8.30 -4.39
C HIS A 231 -20.32 -8.45 -4.13
N PRO A 232 -19.52 -8.70 -5.17
CA PRO A 232 -18.07 -8.64 -5.08
C PRO A 232 -17.60 -7.28 -4.55
N TRP A 233 -16.52 -7.29 -3.80
CA TRP A 233 -15.91 -6.06 -3.31
C TRP A 233 -14.40 -6.18 -3.20
N ARG A 234 -13.72 -5.04 -3.16
CA ARG A 234 -12.27 -4.93 -3.04
C ARG A 234 -11.90 -4.06 -1.85
N VAL A 235 -10.66 -4.15 -1.44
CA VAL A 235 -10.11 -3.25 -0.41
C VAL A 235 -9.12 -2.29 -1.05
N ALA A 236 -9.24 -0.99 -0.77
CA ALA A 236 -8.24 0.00 -1.15
C ALA A 236 -7.17 0.14 -0.08
N LEU A 237 -5.91 -0.09 -0.46
CA LEU A 237 -4.73 0.01 0.41
C LEU A 237 -3.80 1.14 -0.04
N PRO A 238 -3.20 1.89 0.92
CA PRO A 238 -2.37 3.03 0.60
C PRO A 238 -0.96 2.63 0.17
N THR A 239 -0.41 3.37 -0.79
CA THR A 239 1.00 3.32 -1.21
C THR A 239 1.70 4.65 -1.00
N TYR A 240 1.11 5.56 -0.25
CA TYR A 240 1.53 6.95 -0.15
C TYR A 240 1.69 7.40 1.29
N GLY A 241 2.20 8.60 1.45
CA GLY A 241 2.17 9.35 2.69
C GLY A 241 1.42 10.66 2.54
N THR A 242 1.13 11.28 3.65
CA THR A 242 0.52 12.60 3.73
C THR A 242 1.17 13.41 4.84
N ARG A 243 1.34 14.69 4.60
CA ARG A 243 1.78 15.63 5.62
C ARG A 243 0.55 16.26 6.27
N VAL A 244 0.44 16.11 7.56
CA VAL A 244 -0.63 16.73 8.36
C VAL A 244 0.00 17.80 9.24
N THR A 245 -0.56 19.00 9.17
CA THR A 245 -0.15 20.13 9.99
C THR A 245 -1.24 20.39 11.05
N TRP A 246 -0.86 20.42 12.31
CA TRP A 246 -1.74 20.80 13.42
C TRP A 246 -1.45 22.23 13.81
N GLY A 247 -2.50 23.03 13.95
CA GLY A 247 -2.43 24.38 14.51
C GLY A 247 -2.17 24.36 16.02
N ASP A 248 -1.88 25.52 16.57
CA ASP A 248 -1.63 25.71 18.01
C ASP A 248 -2.85 25.34 18.88
N ASP A 249 -4.04 25.31 18.29
CA ASP A 249 -5.28 24.87 18.91
C ASP A 249 -5.47 23.33 18.92
N GLY A 250 -4.49 22.57 18.44
CA GLY A 250 -4.52 21.11 18.30
C GLY A 250 -5.44 20.59 17.20
N ARG A 251 -5.98 21.45 16.35
CA ARG A 251 -6.79 21.05 15.20
C ARG A 251 -5.94 20.90 13.96
N VAL A 252 -6.44 20.10 13.01
CA VAL A 252 -5.78 19.93 11.71
C VAL A 252 -5.92 21.24 10.93
N ALA A 253 -4.79 21.91 10.69
CA ALA A 253 -4.67 23.13 9.91
C ALA A 253 -4.48 22.86 8.41
N GLY A 254 -3.92 21.72 8.03
CA GLY A 254 -3.71 21.35 6.65
C GLY A 254 -3.35 19.86 6.46
N ILE A 255 -3.74 19.32 5.32
CA ILE A 255 -3.38 17.96 4.87
C ILE A 255 -2.83 18.06 3.44
N GLU A 256 -1.59 17.60 3.24
CA GLU A 256 -0.90 17.65 1.95
C GLU A 256 -0.54 16.22 1.52
N SER A 257 -1.11 15.74 0.43
CA SER A 257 -0.83 14.39 -0.07
C SER A 257 0.19 14.37 -1.21
N GLU A 258 0.06 15.23 -2.22
CA GLU A 258 0.94 15.24 -3.40
C GLU A 258 1.85 16.45 -3.45
N ARG A 259 1.33 17.60 -3.07
CA ARG A 259 2.03 18.88 -3.14
C ARG A 259 1.73 19.72 -1.90
N PRO A 260 2.62 20.64 -1.55
CA PRO A 260 2.34 21.63 -0.53
C PRO A 260 1.05 22.39 -0.83
N MET A 261 0.17 22.50 0.15
CA MET A 261 -1.07 23.26 0.02
C MET A 261 -0.78 24.72 0.32
N LEU A 262 -0.93 25.58 -0.70
CA LEU A 262 -0.95 27.03 -0.52
C LEU A 262 -2.35 27.42 -0.06
N LEU A 263 -2.48 27.79 1.21
CA LEU A 263 -3.67 28.42 1.76
C LEU A 263 -3.67 29.92 1.39
N ALA A 264 -4.83 30.58 1.49
CA ALA A 264 -4.97 32.01 1.21
C ALA A 264 -3.96 32.90 1.97
N ASN A 265 -3.47 32.41 3.12
CA ASN A 265 -2.52 33.09 3.99
C ASN A 265 -1.09 32.46 3.96
N GLY A 266 -0.76 31.68 2.92
CA GLY A 266 0.52 30.96 2.81
C GLY A 266 0.41 29.47 3.15
N PHE A 267 1.53 28.84 3.59
CA PHE A 267 1.51 27.44 4.01
C PHE A 267 0.80 27.28 5.37
N ALA A 268 0.24 26.10 5.63
CA ALA A 268 -0.34 25.77 6.91
C ALA A 268 0.71 25.95 8.02
N GLN A 269 0.37 26.79 9.01
CA GLN A 269 1.25 27.05 10.17
C GLN A 269 0.93 26.05 11.28
N GLY A 270 1.95 25.59 11.97
CA GLY A 270 1.83 24.64 13.07
C GLY A 270 2.86 23.52 13.02
N VAL A 271 2.65 22.49 13.84
CA VAL A 271 3.52 21.31 13.89
C VAL A 271 3.09 20.31 12.80
N ALA A 272 3.99 20.04 11.86
CA ALA A 272 3.72 19.12 10.77
C ALA A 272 4.29 17.73 11.05
N HIS A 273 3.51 16.68 10.75
CA HIS A 273 3.93 15.29 10.81
C HIS A 273 3.70 14.61 9.46
N GLU A 274 4.68 13.81 9.04
CA GLU A 274 4.51 12.93 7.87
C GLU A 274 3.91 11.60 8.33
N LEU A 275 2.74 11.29 7.80
CA LEU A 275 2.08 9.99 7.97
C LEU A 275 2.35 9.17 6.71
N VAL A 276 3.02 8.03 6.85
CA VAL A 276 3.42 7.19 5.71
C VAL A 276 2.88 5.79 5.89
N ALA A 277 2.30 5.22 4.84
CA ALA A 277 1.96 3.81 4.82
C ALA A 277 3.25 2.98 4.91
N GLN A 278 3.37 2.14 5.94
CA GLN A 278 4.55 1.33 6.16
C GLN A 278 4.49 0.05 5.33
N PRO A 279 5.43 -0.21 4.40
CA PRO A 279 5.39 -1.36 3.51
C PRO A 279 5.30 -2.70 4.23
N GLU A 280 6.03 -2.86 5.33
CA GLU A 280 6.06 -4.08 6.15
C GLU A 280 4.69 -4.36 6.78
N GLN A 281 4.06 -3.31 7.30
CA GLN A 281 2.75 -3.41 7.93
C GLN A 281 1.67 -3.76 6.90
N ILE A 282 1.69 -3.12 5.73
CA ILE A 282 0.76 -3.41 4.64
C ILE A 282 1.00 -4.82 4.08
N SER A 283 2.25 -5.25 3.88
CA SER A 283 2.57 -6.60 3.40
C SER A 283 2.07 -7.69 4.36
N ALA A 284 2.28 -7.50 5.67
CA ALA A 284 1.76 -8.40 6.69
C ALA A 284 0.23 -8.42 6.71
N PHE A 285 -0.40 -7.27 6.52
CA PHE A 285 -1.86 -7.15 6.45
C PHE A 285 -2.42 -7.88 5.22
N VAL A 286 -1.82 -7.70 4.05
CA VAL A 286 -2.23 -8.41 2.81
C VAL A 286 -2.17 -9.93 3.03
N THR A 287 -1.05 -10.43 3.54
CA THR A 287 -0.91 -11.86 3.86
C THR A 287 -2.00 -12.34 4.83
N ARG A 288 -2.41 -11.48 5.76
CA ARG A 288 -3.45 -11.81 6.75
C ARG A 288 -4.83 -11.89 6.14
N ILE A 289 -5.23 -10.89 5.32
CA ILE A 289 -6.56 -10.88 4.69
C ILE A 289 -6.73 -11.99 3.66
N GLU A 290 -5.67 -12.38 2.97
CA GLU A 290 -5.66 -13.54 2.06
C GLU A 290 -5.95 -14.85 2.83
N ARG A 291 -5.39 -15.01 4.03
CA ARG A 291 -5.70 -16.16 4.91
C ARG A 291 -7.09 -16.10 5.52
N ASP A 292 -7.59 -14.91 5.82
CA ASP A 292 -8.95 -14.74 6.38
C ASP A 292 -10.03 -15.13 5.37
N ALA A 293 -9.75 -15.06 4.06
CA ALA A 293 -10.64 -15.44 2.95
C ALA A 293 -12.06 -14.91 3.13
N LEU A 294 -12.18 -13.60 3.33
CA LEU A 294 -13.46 -12.94 3.64
C LEU A 294 -14.46 -13.11 2.49
N PRO A 295 -15.73 -13.39 2.77
CA PRO A 295 -16.76 -13.54 1.75
C PRO A 295 -16.86 -12.31 0.86
N GLY A 296 -16.87 -12.51 -0.46
CA GLY A 296 -17.01 -11.44 -1.46
C GLY A 296 -15.77 -10.58 -1.68
N LEU A 297 -14.70 -10.68 -0.89
CA LEU A 297 -13.45 -9.98 -1.13
C LEU A 297 -12.73 -10.59 -2.34
N THR A 298 -12.64 -9.85 -3.43
CA THR A 298 -12.12 -10.33 -4.74
C THR A 298 -10.80 -9.73 -5.16
N GLY A 299 -10.29 -8.72 -4.47
CA GLY A 299 -9.02 -8.10 -4.84
C GLY A 299 -8.62 -6.92 -3.97
N ILE A 300 -7.47 -6.35 -4.31
CA ILE A 300 -6.89 -5.17 -3.68
C ILE A 300 -6.79 -4.08 -4.75
N VAL A 301 -7.20 -2.86 -4.41
CA VAL A 301 -6.96 -1.68 -5.26
C VAL A 301 -5.96 -0.78 -4.54
N TRP A 302 -4.82 -0.53 -5.17
CA TRP A 302 -3.75 0.26 -4.58
C TRP A 302 -3.99 1.75 -4.79
N PHE A 303 -4.11 2.50 -3.74
CA PHE A 303 -4.26 3.94 -3.77
C PHE A 303 -2.97 4.61 -3.32
N ARG A 304 -2.22 5.17 -4.22
CA ARG A 304 -2.34 5.30 -5.68
C ARG A 304 -1.11 4.75 -6.39
N LEU A 305 -1.14 4.64 -7.73
CA LEU A 305 0.04 4.29 -8.51
C LEU A 305 1.23 5.17 -8.10
N PRO A 306 2.30 4.59 -7.54
CA PRO A 306 3.50 5.35 -7.19
C PRO A 306 4.20 5.86 -8.46
N THR A 307 4.76 7.05 -8.38
CA THR A 307 5.59 7.63 -9.45
C THR A 307 6.87 8.23 -8.88
N ASP A 308 7.88 8.37 -9.70
CA ASP A 308 9.15 8.98 -9.28
C ASP A 308 9.01 10.47 -8.95
N ALA A 309 7.94 11.12 -9.44
CA ALA A 309 7.65 12.51 -9.16
C ALA A 309 6.86 12.74 -7.85
N ASP A 310 6.43 11.68 -7.17
CA ASP A 310 5.73 11.75 -5.89
C ASP A 310 6.66 11.38 -4.74
N ASP A 311 7.16 12.38 -4.04
CA ASP A 311 8.11 12.18 -2.94
C ASP A 311 7.51 11.50 -1.71
N ARG A 312 6.17 11.46 -1.60
CA ARG A 312 5.45 10.82 -0.49
C ARG A 312 4.91 9.44 -0.81
N ALA A 313 4.96 9.01 -2.08
CA ALA A 313 4.60 7.63 -2.44
C ALA A 313 5.78 6.69 -2.24
N TRP A 314 5.49 5.41 -2.10
CA TRP A 314 6.52 4.37 -2.21
C TRP A 314 7.25 4.45 -3.55
N SER A 315 8.44 3.89 -3.63
CA SER A 315 9.04 3.61 -4.93
C SER A 315 8.27 2.48 -5.64
N LEU A 316 8.36 2.43 -6.97
CA LEU A 316 7.83 1.30 -7.73
C LEU A 316 8.46 -0.03 -7.30
N GLY A 317 9.73 -0.03 -6.88
CA GLY A 317 10.41 -1.21 -6.35
C GLY A 317 9.75 -1.74 -5.08
N THR A 318 9.49 -0.88 -4.12
CA THR A 318 8.79 -1.22 -2.87
C THR A 318 7.37 -1.72 -3.15
N TRP A 319 6.62 -0.98 -3.96
CA TRP A 319 5.26 -1.38 -4.31
C TRP A 319 5.23 -2.74 -4.99
N ARG A 320 6.10 -2.98 -5.98
CA ARG A 320 6.23 -4.26 -6.66
C ARG A 320 6.56 -5.41 -5.70
N ALA A 321 7.47 -5.19 -4.75
CA ALA A 321 7.80 -6.21 -3.75
C ALA A 321 6.58 -6.61 -2.90
N VAL A 322 5.78 -5.61 -2.47
CA VAL A 322 4.53 -5.86 -1.74
C VAL A 322 3.50 -6.57 -2.62
N LEU A 323 3.28 -6.13 -3.87
CA LEU A 323 2.34 -6.74 -4.80
C LEU A 323 2.64 -8.22 -5.05
N THR A 324 3.91 -8.54 -5.22
CA THR A 324 4.36 -9.91 -5.53
C THR A 324 4.56 -10.78 -4.29
N ARG A 325 4.29 -10.26 -3.08
CA ARG A 325 4.54 -10.92 -1.79
C ARG A 325 6.01 -11.32 -1.60
N ALA A 326 6.93 -10.58 -2.25
CA ALA A 326 8.35 -10.79 -2.07
C ALA A 326 8.80 -10.36 -0.66
N PRO A 327 9.81 -11.00 -0.06
CA PRO A 327 10.43 -10.49 1.16
C PRO A 327 10.91 -9.05 0.95
N LEU A 328 10.61 -8.16 1.90
CA LEU A 328 11.07 -6.79 1.87
C LEU A 328 12.51 -6.73 2.38
N ILE A 329 13.41 -6.23 1.56
CA ILE A 329 14.85 -6.16 1.84
C ILE A 329 15.29 -4.71 1.78
N ALA A 330 15.58 -4.12 2.93
CA ALA A 330 16.23 -2.83 3.06
C ALA A 330 17.75 -3.05 3.09
N ALA A 331 18.46 -2.63 2.04
CA ALA A 331 19.90 -2.77 1.96
C ALA A 331 20.51 -1.47 1.44
N ILE A 332 21.19 -0.72 2.30
CA ILE A 332 21.90 0.49 1.93
C ILE A 332 23.40 0.27 2.14
N SER A 333 24.17 0.56 1.13
CA SER A 333 25.63 0.66 1.18
C SER A 333 26.09 2.09 0.89
N ALA A 334 27.27 2.44 1.39
CA ALA A 334 27.97 3.66 1.02
C ALA A 334 29.06 3.32 0.01
N ASP A 335 29.32 4.23 -0.92
CA ASP A 335 30.29 4.09 -1.98
C ASP A 335 30.97 5.44 -2.22
N ALA A 336 32.30 5.42 -2.50
CA ALA A 336 33.07 6.59 -2.82
C ALA A 336 33.71 6.42 -4.20
N HIS A 337 33.38 7.29 -5.13
CA HIS A 337 33.93 7.30 -6.48
C HIS A 337 34.86 8.48 -6.68
N GLN A 338 36.01 8.22 -7.26
CA GLN A 338 36.88 9.29 -7.67
C GLN A 338 36.22 10.17 -8.73
N SER A 339 36.19 11.48 -8.48
CA SER A 339 35.69 12.46 -9.45
C SER A 339 36.50 12.39 -10.74
N ALA A 340 35.80 12.28 -11.87
CA ALA A 340 36.47 12.29 -13.18
C ALA A 340 37.21 13.60 -13.49
N GLN A 341 36.88 14.67 -12.79
CA GLN A 341 37.39 16.03 -13.05
C GLN A 341 38.57 16.41 -12.16
N GLN A 342 38.75 15.79 -10.98
CA GLN A 342 39.78 16.16 -10.01
C GLN A 342 40.39 14.93 -9.32
N PRO A 343 41.66 14.61 -9.57
CA PRO A 343 42.36 13.57 -8.82
C PRO A 343 42.38 13.87 -7.32
N GLY A 344 42.15 12.84 -6.50
CA GLY A 344 42.08 12.96 -5.04
C GLY A 344 40.75 13.48 -4.49
N LEU A 345 39.81 13.89 -5.34
CA LEU A 345 38.44 14.19 -4.94
C LEU A 345 37.55 12.96 -5.17
N PHE A 346 36.76 12.60 -4.16
CA PHE A 346 35.82 11.46 -4.20
C PHE A 346 34.40 11.93 -3.87
N ASP A 347 33.45 11.61 -4.74
CA ASP A 347 32.02 11.80 -4.48
C ASP A 347 31.52 10.63 -3.66
N VAL A 348 30.83 10.91 -2.55
CA VAL A 348 30.27 9.91 -1.64
C VAL A 348 28.78 9.77 -1.89
N SER A 349 28.35 8.54 -2.13
CA SER A 349 26.95 8.24 -2.40
C SER A 349 26.43 7.07 -1.55
N LEU A 350 25.15 7.12 -1.25
CA LEU A 350 24.39 5.94 -0.79
C LEU A 350 23.81 5.20 -1.98
N VAL A 351 23.83 3.89 -1.92
CA VAL A 351 23.26 2.99 -2.94
C VAL A 351 22.31 2.03 -2.27
N SER A 352 21.06 1.99 -2.75
CA SER A 352 20.09 0.99 -2.34
C SER A 352 20.23 -0.25 -3.22
N GLY A 353 20.69 -1.36 -2.61
CA GLY A 353 20.70 -2.69 -3.22
C GLY A 353 19.49 -3.54 -2.86
N GLY A 354 18.58 -2.99 -2.05
CA GLY A 354 17.34 -3.66 -1.63
C GLY A 354 16.18 -3.46 -2.61
N ASN A 355 15.05 -4.05 -2.27
CA ASN A 355 13.79 -3.91 -3.00
C ASN A 355 12.73 -3.09 -2.24
N THR A 356 13.08 -2.51 -1.09
CA THR A 356 12.22 -1.63 -0.31
C THR A 356 12.93 -0.33 0.04
N ASP A 357 12.15 0.75 0.14
CA ASP A 357 12.63 2.05 0.58
C ASP A 357 13.11 1.95 2.03
N ALA A 358 14.22 2.60 2.32
CA ALA A 358 14.84 2.49 3.63
C ALA A 358 15.21 3.87 4.19
N PRO A 359 15.15 4.06 5.52
CA PRO A 359 15.62 5.29 6.15
C PRO A 359 17.08 5.55 5.82
N LEU A 360 17.42 6.83 5.57
CA LEU A 360 18.80 7.24 5.39
C LEU A 360 19.64 6.87 6.64
N PRO A 361 20.81 6.25 6.49
CA PRO A 361 21.70 5.91 7.61
C PRO A 361 22.05 7.12 8.46
N ALA A 362 22.24 6.91 9.77
CA ALA A 362 22.59 8.01 10.68
C ALA A 362 24.02 8.51 10.46
N VAL A 363 24.93 7.59 10.19
CA VAL A 363 26.37 7.88 10.10
C VAL A 363 26.99 7.14 8.92
N ILE A 364 27.80 7.86 8.17
CA ILE A 364 28.67 7.29 7.11
C ILE A 364 30.11 7.65 7.49
N ARG A 365 30.93 6.62 7.69
CA ARG A 365 32.33 6.78 8.09
C ARG A 365 33.26 6.51 6.94
N THR A 366 34.35 7.26 6.87
CA THR A 366 35.49 6.96 6.01
C THR A 366 36.64 6.39 6.83
N ASP A 367 37.32 5.39 6.26
CA ASP A 367 38.54 4.81 6.87
C ASP A 367 39.81 5.52 6.36
N ALA A 368 39.70 6.44 5.42
CA ALA A 368 40.78 7.17 4.83
C ALA A 368 41.09 8.47 5.61
N SER A 369 42.39 8.81 5.72
CA SER A 369 42.80 10.12 6.16
C SER A 369 42.59 11.11 5.00
N CYS A 370 41.57 11.95 5.11
CA CYS A 370 41.23 12.94 4.11
C CYS A 370 41.51 14.34 4.65
N GLU A 371 41.96 15.25 3.75
CA GLU A 371 42.35 16.62 4.07
C GLU A 371 41.13 17.53 4.26
N ALA A 372 40.06 17.22 3.54
CA ALA A 372 38.81 17.97 3.56
C ALA A 372 37.63 17.07 3.17
N ALA A 373 36.46 17.41 3.67
CA ALA A 373 35.19 16.79 3.29
C ALA A 373 34.04 17.77 3.52
N ASP A 374 32.92 17.52 2.89
CA ASP A 374 31.65 18.17 3.24
C ASP A 374 30.46 17.26 2.92
N GLY A 375 29.36 17.47 3.65
CA GLY A 375 28.09 16.76 3.46
C GLY A 375 27.11 17.59 2.64
N ILE A 376 26.30 16.91 1.82
CA ILE A 376 25.19 17.50 1.04
C ILE A 376 23.94 16.64 1.21
N ASN A 377 22.82 17.13 0.72
CA ASN A 377 21.57 16.38 0.62
C ASN A 377 21.12 15.72 1.96
N GLY A 378 21.19 16.48 3.05
CA GLY A 378 20.75 16.04 4.37
C GLY A 378 21.85 15.40 5.23
N TYR A 379 23.10 15.49 4.81
CA TYR A 379 24.28 15.13 5.58
C TYR A 379 25.18 16.35 5.80
N ALA A 380 25.93 16.33 6.89
CA ALA A 380 26.94 17.31 7.23
C ALA A 380 28.22 16.60 7.70
N LEU A 381 29.37 17.25 7.49
CA LEU A 381 30.63 16.80 8.05
C LEU A 381 30.59 16.89 9.57
N ASP A 382 31.07 15.85 10.24
CA ASP A 382 31.23 15.78 11.69
C ASP A 382 32.48 14.98 12.05
N TYR A 383 32.90 15.05 13.32
CA TYR A 383 34.07 14.37 13.85
C TYR A 383 33.74 13.74 15.19
N ASP A 384 34.26 12.54 15.41
CA ASP A 384 34.23 11.89 16.73
C ASP A 384 35.60 11.31 17.11
N ALA A 385 35.65 10.50 18.16
CA ALA A 385 36.87 9.86 18.64
C ALA A 385 37.52 8.92 17.59
N HIS A 386 36.78 8.51 16.56
CA HIS A 386 37.24 7.62 15.50
C HIS A 386 37.54 8.35 14.19
N GLY A 387 37.43 9.68 14.16
CA GLY A 387 37.79 10.52 13.02
C GLY A 387 36.61 11.15 12.29
N MET A 388 36.80 11.37 11.00
CA MET A 388 35.87 12.06 10.12
C MET A 388 34.67 11.17 9.73
N LEU A 389 33.48 11.74 9.72
CA LEU A 389 32.23 11.08 9.30
C LEU A 389 31.27 12.09 8.65
N LEU A 390 30.32 11.57 7.88
CA LEU A 390 29.15 12.33 7.43
C LEU A 390 27.96 11.93 8.30
N ARG A 391 27.39 12.89 9.01
CA ARG A 391 26.24 12.70 9.90
C ARG A 391 24.97 13.18 9.21
N ARG A 392 23.91 12.37 9.28
CA ARG A 392 22.59 12.78 8.80
C ARG A 392 22.04 13.90 9.68
N VAL A 393 21.72 15.04 9.08
CA VAL A 393 21.13 16.23 9.73
C VAL A 393 19.66 16.42 9.33
N GLN A 394 19.20 15.71 8.30
CA GLN A 394 17.80 15.73 7.89
C GLN A 394 17.27 14.29 7.73
N PRO A 395 16.07 13.98 8.24
CA PRO A 395 15.44 12.70 7.98
C PRO A 395 15.14 12.54 6.49
N GLY A 396 15.01 11.30 6.04
CA GLY A 396 14.66 10.99 4.66
C GLY A 396 14.72 9.49 4.39
N LEU A 397 14.30 9.12 3.19
CA LEU A 397 14.35 7.76 2.67
C LEU A 397 15.29 7.70 1.45
N LEU A 398 15.97 6.57 1.30
CA LEU A 398 16.58 6.15 0.04
C LEU A 398 15.64 5.17 -0.63
N ARG A 399 15.16 5.50 -1.83
CA ARG A 399 14.25 4.66 -2.60
C ARG A 399 14.94 3.39 -3.10
N ALA A 400 14.21 2.31 -3.17
CA ALA A 400 14.70 1.02 -3.66
C ALA A 400 15.34 1.16 -5.06
N GLY A 401 16.56 0.64 -5.20
CA GLY A 401 17.33 0.69 -6.44
C GLY A 401 17.92 2.07 -6.79
N MET A 402 17.77 3.08 -5.92
CA MET A 402 18.26 4.43 -6.19
C MET A 402 19.63 4.68 -5.58
N ARG A 403 20.32 5.69 -6.13
CA ARG A 403 21.57 6.27 -5.64
C ARG A 403 21.30 7.70 -5.18
N ARG A 404 21.98 8.15 -4.11
CA ARG A 404 21.88 9.51 -3.58
C ARG A 404 23.28 9.99 -3.17
N ASP A 405 23.74 11.06 -3.79
CA ASP A 405 24.97 11.71 -3.39
C ASP A 405 24.78 12.44 -2.06
N ILE A 406 25.71 12.22 -1.12
CA ILE A 406 25.59 12.69 0.26
C ILE A 406 26.79 13.54 0.71
N GLY A 407 27.82 13.66 -0.10
CA GLY A 407 29.00 14.44 0.23
C GLY A 407 30.17 14.19 -0.72
N TRP A 408 31.29 14.76 -0.35
CA TRP A 408 32.55 14.55 -1.02
C TRP A 408 33.72 14.50 -0.03
N LEU A 409 34.81 13.86 -0.44
CA LEU A 409 36.03 13.71 0.34
C LEU A 409 37.21 14.13 -0.53
N ARG A 410 38.18 14.88 0.03
CA ARG A 410 39.47 15.13 -0.57
C ARG A 410 40.56 14.41 0.22
N CYS A 411 41.19 13.43 -0.39
CA CYS A 411 42.13 12.55 0.28
C CYS A 411 43.46 12.54 -0.50
N GLY A 412 44.49 13.11 0.10
CA GLY A 412 45.86 13.13 -0.48
C GLY A 412 46.58 11.82 -0.23
N GLY A 413 47.49 11.44 -1.15
CA GLY A 413 48.41 10.31 -0.98
C GLY A 413 47.79 8.91 -1.02
N VAL A 414 46.52 8.78 -1.31
CA VAL A 414 45.86 7.50 -1.56
C VAL A 414 46.14 7.11 -3.01
N ASP A 415 46.88 6.00 -3.21
CA ASP A 415 47.02 5.40 -4.53
C ASP A 415 45.67 5.24 -5.15
N ASN A 416 45.40 5.90 -6.19
CA ASN A 416 44.29 6.21 -7.07
C ASN A 416 43.10 5.23 -7.15
N LYS A 417 42.78 4.38 -6.15
CA LYS A 417 41.83 3.30 -6.47
C LYS A 417 40.66 3.07 -5.52
N LYS A 418 40.72 3.35 -4.23
CA LYS A 418 39.52 3.19 -3.37
C LYS A 418 39.68 3.93 -2.03
N VAL A 419 38.89 4.95 -1.81
CA VAL A 419 38.51 5.39 -0.46
C VAL A 419 37.40 4.49 0.01
N SER A 420 37.58 3.83 1.16
CA SER A 420 36.52 3.00 1.76
C SER A 420 35.61 3.88 2.61
N VAL A 421 34.32 3.79 2.33
CA VAL A 421 33.26 4.38 3.14
C VAL A 421 32.29 3.29 3.57
N ARG A 422 31.75 3.39 4.77
CA ARG A 422 30.79 2.41 5.29
C ARG A 422 29.62 3.07 6.02
N VAL A 423 28.48 2.40 5.96
CA VAL A 423 27.35 2.72 6.80
C VAL A 423 27.63 2.22 8.21
N GLU A 424 27.46 3.06 9.23
CA GLU A 424 27.43 2.62 10.61
C GLU A 424 25.98 2.42 11.09
N PRO A 425 25.74 1.38 11.93
CA PRO A 425 24.41 1.06 12.45
C PRO A 425 23.72 2.19 13.21
#